data_26f8aa7937c066cf70f259698163d57f
#
_entry.id   26f8aa7937c066cf70f259698163d57f
#
_cell.length_a   1.000
_cell.length_b   1.000
_cell.length_c   1.000
_cell.angle_alpha   90.00
_cell.angle_beta   90.00
_cell.angle_gamma   90.00
#
_symmetry.space_group_name_H-M   'P 1'
#
loop_
_entity.id
_entity.type
_entity.pdbx_description
1 polymer ?
#
loop_
_entity_poly.entity_id
_entity_poly.type
_entity_poly.pdbx_seq_one_letter_code
_entity_poly.pdbx_strand_id
1 'polypeptide(L)'
;MNRIKKIVGLGVAVLNLAGVSTYAQERPNILWIIADDLGTDLGCYGNKSVQTPQLDKLASEGIRFTQVHSVTAVCSPSRSSLITGMYPVSINCQQHRTHARKALPDGIIPITEYFRQAGYYVCNANAMKTSQPGKTDYNFDYGNKEIFDGADWSGRKTGQPFFAQMQIHFPHRPFERDTIHPVNRKLLEIPPVYPDRPLTREDFALYLESVQHVDEHVGKLMVRLEKEGLLKNTIVLFFGDQGRPMVRAKQFVYDEGTHTPFIIRFPDKKMAGKRVSDLISNIDIPATTLALAGITLPAKMQGEDVFSGKKRELLFCTRDRMDETVDRIRSVRSSKFKYIRNYYPERPYTQFNKYKKTMYPVLTLMQVLYKKGELTPDQAVFMKPNRPKEELYDLEKDPFEMKNLAANPDFSAELAGMSKALDKWLDQNDKGVYPEDQEEIDYWAKDATKAYQQTMKNYKLPVDISDEDFLKWWEKRLKCN
;
A
#
# COMPACT_ATOMS: atom_id res chain seq x y z
N MET A 1 -7.86 10.29 100.77
CA MET A 1 -8.80 10.83 99.78
C MET A 1 -8.02 11.64 98.76
N ASN A 2 -7.55 11.01 97.71
CA ASN A 2 -6.76 11.67 96.65
C ASN A 2 -7.42 11.44 95.30
N ARG A 3 -7.85 12.53 94.69
CA ARG A 3 -8.43 12.54 93.30
C ARG A 3 -7.25 12.59 92.29
N ILE A 4 -7.18 11.59 91.46
CA ILE A 4 -6.27 11.55 90.30
C ILE A 4 -6.96 12.20 89.10
N LYS A 5 -6.36 13.30 88.61
CA LYS A 5 -6.81 13.93 87.32
C LYS A 5 -6.24 13.14 86.13
N LYS A 6 -7.10 12.64 85.24
CA LYS A 6 -6.69 12.11 83.97
C LYS A 6 -6.49 13.28 82.99
N ILE A 7 -5.25 13.39 82.43
CA ILE A 7 -4.96 14.26 81.31
C ILE A 7 -5.16 13.45 80.03
N VAL A 8 -6.11 13.90 79.21
CA VAL A 8 -6.35 13.34 77.86
C VAL A 8 -5.45 14.10 76.87
N GLY A 9 -4.37 13.48 76.41
CA GLY A 9 -3.52 14.02 75.30
C GLY A 9 -4.20 13.80 73.95
N LEU A 10 -4.50 14.89 73.23
CA LEU A 10 -5.00 14.89 71.87
C LEU A 10 -3.78 14.76 70.98
N GLY A 11 -3.54 13.58 70.42
CA GLY A 11 -2.55 13.34 69.37
C GLY A 11 -3.10 13.81 67.98
N VAL A 12 -2.51 14.87 67.45
CA VAL A 12 -2.77 15.33 66.06
C VAL A 12 -1.95 14.43 65.13
N ALA A 13 -2.64 13.51 64.45
CA ALA A 13 -2.03 12.74 63.35
C ALA A 13 -1.93 13.63 62.12
N VAL A 14 -0.73 14.07 61.75
CA VAL A 14 -0.43 14.73 60.48
C VAL A 14 -0.37 13.63 59.40
N LEU A 15 -1.45 13.48 58.62
CA LEU A 15 -1.42 12.68 57.39
C LEU A 15 -0.56 13.41 56.36
N ASN A 16 0.66 12.91 56.15
CA ASN A 16 1.45 13.23 54.96
C ASN A 16 0.80 12.60 53.74
N LEU A 17 -0.01 13.37 53.01
CA LEU A 17 -0.39 13.06 51.64
C LEU A 17 0.83 13.21 50.76
N ALA A 18 1.65 12.15 50.66
CA ALA A 18 2.65 12.02 49.61
C ALA A 18 1.83 11.94 48.28
N GLY A 19 1.76 13.04 47.58
CA GLY A 19 1.20 13.09 46.23
C GLY A 19 1.98 12.12 45.34
N VAL A 20 1.41 10.96 45.09
CA VAL A 20 1.87 10.08 44.02
C VAL A 20 1.60 10.83 42.75
N SER A 21 2.58 11.59 42.25
CA SER A 21 2.60 12.13 40.92
C SER A 21 2.69 10.93 39.98
N THR A 22 1.58 10.39 39.56
CA THR A 22 1.51 9.49 38.44
C THR A 22 1.95 10.30 37.23
N TYR A 23 3.23 10.21 36.87
CA TYR A 23 3.65 10.60 35.52
C TYR A 23 2.79 9.80 34.56
N ALA A 24 1.73 10.39 34.06
CA ALA A 24 1.01 9.84 32.92
C ALA A 24 2.07 9.65 31.83
N GLN A 25 2.36 8.41 31.47
CA GLN A 25 3.29 8.10 30.41
C GLN A 25 2.86 8.89 29.19
N GLU A 26 3.69 9.83 28.73
CA GLU A 26 3.38 10.66 27.57
C GLU A 26 3.06 9.73 26.39
N ARG A 27 1.86 9.85 25.85
CA ARG A 27 1.45 9.07 24.68
C ARG A 27 2.40 9.36 23.52
N PRO A 28 2.91 8.35 22.82
CA PRO A 28 3.83 8.57 21.71
C PRO A 28 3.12 9.29 20.56
N ASN A 29 3.84 10.13 19.84
CA ASN A 29 3.42 10.56 18.52
C ASN A 29 3.50 9.38 17.56
N ILE A 30 2.61 9.35 16.60
CA ILE A 30 2.61 8.34 15.54
C ILE A 30 2.80 9.05 14.21
N LEU A 31 3.78 8.60 13.44
CA LEU A 31 4.04 9.10 12.10
C LEU A 31 3.95 7.96 11.08
N TRP A 32 3.02 8.06 10.16
CA TRP A 32 3.01 7.28 8.93
C TRP A 32 3.74 8.02 7.82
N ILE A 33 4.72 7.39 7.20
CA ILE A 33 5.35 7.84 5.96
C ILE A 33 4.92 6.87 4.88
N ILE A 34 4.12 7.34 3.93
CA ILE A 34 3.45 6.51 2.93
C ILE A 34 3.99 6.85 1.55
N ALA A 35 4.64 5.89 0.89
CA ALA A 35 5.06 6.02 -0.50
C ALA A 35 3.98 5.49 -1.46
N ASP A 36 3.80 6.17 -2.59
CA ASP A 36 2.78 5.83 -3.60
C ASP A 36 3.37 4.84 -4.62
N ASP A 37 2.78 3.64 -4.76
CA ASP A 37 3.24 2.60 -5.71
C ASP A 37 4.63 2.00 -5.38
N LEU A 38 4.94 1.72 -4.14
CA LEU A 38 6.27 1.23 -3.75
C LEU A 38 6.29 -0.28 -3.46
N GLY A 39 7.00 -1.04 -4.29
CA GLY A 39 7.39 -2.42 -3.98
C GLY A 39 8.57 -2.50 -3.00
N THR A 40 9.05 -3.72 -2.73
CA THR A 40 10.20 -3.96 -1.83
C THR A 40 11.56 -3.63 -2.47
N ASP A 41 11.60 -2.71 -3.41
CA ASP A 41 12.79 -2.33 -4.17
C ASP A 41 13.69 -1.35 -3.40
N LEU A 42 14.15 -1.75 -2.21
CA LEU A 42 14.99 -0.98 -1.31
C LEU A 42 16.27 -1.74 -0.96
N GLY A 43 17.35 -1.05 -0.63
CA GLY A 43 18.61 -1.66 -0.20
C GLY A 43 18.42 -2.61 0.98
N CYS A 44 17.70 -2.18 2.01
CA CYS A 44 17.40 -3.02 3.17
C CYS A 44 16.51 -4.25 2.86
N TYR A 45 15.86 -4.32 1.71
CA TYR A 45 15.16 -5.51 1.22
C TYR A 45 15.98 -6.33 0.21
N GLY A 46 17.23 -5.92 -0.07
CA GLY A 46 18.20 -6.68 -0.87
C GLY A 46 18.35 -6.22 -2.31
N ASN A 47 17.69 -5.15 -2.75
CA ASN A 47 17.90 -4.58 -4.07
C ASN A 47 19.25 -3.82 -4.12
N LYS A 48 20.21 -4.35 -4.89
CA LYS A 48 21.57 -3.79 -5.03
C LYS A 48 21.68 -2.69 -6.08
N SER A 49 20.64 -2.51 -6.89
CA SER A 49 20.65 -1.55 -8.00
C SER A 49 20.15 -0.16 -7.57
N VAL A 50 19.66 0.00 -6.35
CA VAL A 50 19.09 1.24 -5.82
C VAL A 50 19.86 1.71 -4.59
N GLN A 51 19.95 3.02 -4.38
CA GLN A 51 20.60 3.63 -3.20
C GLN A 51 19.55 4.21 -2.28
N THR A 52 19.32 3.56 -1.12
CA THR A 52 18.31 4.00 -0.14
C THR A 52 18.86 4.08 1.28
N PRO A 53 19.94 4.88 1.51
CA PRO A 53 20.65 4.90 2.78
C PRO A 53 19.82 5.37 3.96
N GLN A 54 18.83 6.24 3.77
CA GLN A 54 17.97 6.73 4.85
C GLN A 54 16.97 5.65 5.28
N LEU A 55 16.38 4.93 4.33
CA LEU A 55 15.49 3.79 4.58
C LEU A 55 16.28 2.61 5.17
N ASP A 56 17.50 2.37 4.71
CA ASP A 56 18.39 1.34 5.27
C ASP A 56 18.73 1.66 6.73
N LYS A 57 18.99 2.94 7.04
CA LYS A 57 19.17 3.42 8.42
C LYS A 57 17.91 3.24 9.24
N LEU A 58 16.73 3.63 8.71
CA LEU A 58 15.45 3.46 9.41
C LEU A 58 15.19 1.99 9.74
N ALA A 59 15.46 1.08 8.81
CA ALA A 59 15.34 -0.36 9.00
C ALA A 59 16.35 -0.91 10.03
N SER A 60 17.58 -0.39 10.06
CA SER A 60 18.59 -0.79 11.03
C SER A 60 18.27 -0.30 12.46
N GLU A 61 17.58 0.82 12.59
CA GLU A 61 17.12 1.38 13.88
C GLU A 61 15.74 0.84 14.32
N GLY A 62 15.08 0.02 13.51
CA GLY A 62 13.74 -0.48 13.74
C GLY A 62 13.57 -1.95 13.42
N ILE A 63 12.32 -2.37 13.27
CA ILE A 63 11.92 -3.70 12.83
C ILE A 63 11.45 -3.64 11.39
N ARG A 64 11.91 -4.58 10.56
CA ARG A 64 11.54 -4.74 9.16
C ARG A 64 10.70 -5.99 8.96
N PHE A 65 9.52 -5.82 8.34
CA PHE A 65 8.62 -6.90 7.96
C PHE A 65 8.82 -7.23 6.49
N THR A 66 8.98 -8.52 6.16
CA THR A 66 9.39 -8.93 4.81
C THR A 66 8.28 -9.60 3.99
N GLN A 67 7.09 -9.81 4.55
CA GLN A 67 5.96 -10.46 3.89
C GLN A 67 4.67 -9.65 4.13
N VAL A 68 4.67 -8.39 3.68
CA VAL A 68 3.53 -7.49 3.81
C VAL A 68 2.87 -7.31 2.46
N HIS A 69 1.57 -7.64 2.38
CA HIS A 69 0.82 -7.58 1.14
C HIS A 69 -0.41 -6.69 1.28
N SER A 70 -0.65 -5.86 0.28
CA SER A 70 -1.87 -5.06 0.20
C SER A 70 -3.07 -5.92 -0.20
N VAL A 71 -4.25 -5.58 0.33
CA VAL A 71 -5.53 -6.24 0.02
C VAL A 71 -6.05 -5.94 -1.39
N THR A 72 -5.37 -5.05 -2.09
CA THR A 72 -5.63 -4.67 -3.49
C THR A 72 -4.40 -3.95 -4.05
N ALA A 73 -4.15 -4.07 -5.35
CA ALA A 73 -2.97 -3.52 -6.00
C ALA A 73 -3.24 -2.17 -6.69
N VAL A 74 -4.02 -1.29 -6.03
CA VAL A 74 -4.32 0.06 -6.55
C VAL A 74 -4.67 1.04 -5.43
N CYS A 75 -4.37 2.33 -5.64
CA CYS A 75 -4.36 3.36 -4.60
C CYS A 75 -5.68 3.49 -3.84
N SER A 76 -6.80 3.79 -4.51
CA SER A 76 -8.04 4.20 -3.85
C SER A 76 -8.63 3.12 -2.92
N PRO A 77 -8.81 1.85 -3.35
CA PRO A 77 -9.25 0.80 -2.44
C PRO A 77 -8.22 0.48 -1.34
N SER A 78 -6.90 0.48 -1.66
CA SER A 78 -5.86 0.23 -0.66
C SER A 78 -5.83 1.30 0.42
N ARG A 79 -5.92 2.59 0.02
CA ARG A 79 -5.94 3.72 0.96
C ARG A 79 -7.21 3.75 1.81
N SER A 80 -8.37 3.37 1.22
CA SER A 80 -9.61 3.18 1.96
C SER A 80 -9.48 2.08 3.02
N SER A 81 -8.79 1.00 2.67
CA SER A 81 -8.49 -0.10 3.59
C SER A 81 -7.51 0.30 4.70
N LEU A 82 -6.46 1.04 4.37
CA LEU A 82 -5.48 1.56 5.34
C LEU A 82 -6.12 2.50 6.36
N ILE A 83 -7.03 3.40 5.94
CA ILE A 83 -7.63 4.35 6.88
C ILE A 83 -8.74 3.75 7.75
N THR A 84 -9.27 2.58 7.39
CA THR A 84 -10.39 1.92 8.12
C THR A 84 -10.01 0.61 8.80
N GLY A 85 -8.90 -0.03 8.41
CA GLY A 85 -8.54 -1.38 8.86
C GLY A 85 -9.45 -2.48 8.32
N MET A 86 -10.11 -2.25 7.16
CA MET A 86 -11.11 -3.12 6.59
C MET A 86 -10.74 -3.59 5.19
N TYR A 87 -11.19 -4.78 4.79
CA TYR A 87 -11.13 -5.16 3.37
C TYR A 87 -12.01 -4.25 2.53
N PRO A 88 -11.58 -3.82 1.32
CA PRO A 88 -12.33 -2.85 0.53
C PRO A 88 -13.70 -3.38 0.08
N VAL A 89 -13.82 -4.69 -0.15
CA VAL A 89 -15.07 -5.40 -0.50
C VAL A 89 -16.06 -5.46 0.66
N SER A 90 -15.60 -5.31 1.91
CA SER A 90 -16.47 -5.27 3.10
C SER A 90 -17.09 -3.90 3.35
N ILE A 91 -16.56 -2.86 2.73
CA ILE A 91 -16.95 -1.46 2.96
C ILE A 91 -17.37 -0.73 1.66
N ASN A 92 -17.68 -1.47 0.60
CA ASN A 92 -18.06 -0.94 -0.73
C ASN A 92 -17.02 0.01 -1.36
N CYS A 93 -15.73 -0.19 -1.07
CA CYS A 93 -14.63 0.62 -1.58
C CYS A 93 -13.71 -0.12 -2.56
N GLN A 94 -14.17 -1.25 -3.13
CA GLN A 94 -13.37 -2.16 -3.96
C GLN A 94 -13.04 -1.61 -5.35
N GLN A 95 -13.80 -0.64 -5.85
CA GLN A 95 -13.57 -0.03 -7.14
C GLN A 95 -12.45 1.01 -7.07
N HIS A 96 -11.64 1.11 -8.11
CA HIS A 96 -10.68 2.21 -8.20
C HIS A 96 -11.42 3.48 -8.64
N ARG A 97 -11.75 4.30 -7.65
CA ARG A 97 -12.55 5.52 -7.74
C ARG A 97 -14.00 5.25 -8.16
N THR A 98 -14.93 5.75 -7.42
CA THR A 98 -16.36 5.70 -7.67
C THR A 98 -16.88 7.13 -7.81
N HIS A 99 -17.67 7.41 -8.83
CA HIS A 99 -18.28 8.73 -9.03
C HIS A 99 -19.33 9.01 -7.94
N ALA A 100 -20.27 8.09 -7.76
CA ALA A 100 -21.27 8.15 -6.69
C ALA A 100 -20.78 7.39 -5.45
N ARG A 101 -19.86 8.00 -4.67
CA ARG A 101 -19.29 7.37 -3.47
C ARG A 101 -20.38 7.07 -2.44
N LYS A 102 -20.29 5.89 -1.83
CA LYS A 102 -21.19 5.46 -0.75
C LYS A 102 -20.58 5.80 0.62
N ALA A 103 -21.44 6.02 1.60
CA ALA A 103 -21.01 6.12 2.99
C ALA A 103 -20.41 4.79 3.45
N LEU A 104 -19.52 4.85 4.46
CA LEU A 104 -19.02 3.65 5.12
C LEU A 104 -20.19 2.93 5.83
N PRO A 105 -20.16 1.59 5.92
CA PRO A 105 -21.15 0.83 6.68
C PRO A 105 -21.19 1.27 8.15
N ASP A 106 -22.37 1.11 8.79
CA ASP A 106 -22.60 1.50 10.17
C ASP A 106 -21.54 0.93 11.13
N GLY A 107 -21.01 1.82 11.96
CA GLY A 107 -19.99 1.50 12.97
C GLY A 107 -18.57 1.30 12.39
N ILE A 108 -18.37 1.56 11.11
CA ILE A 108 -17.02 1.67 10.51
C ILE A 108 -16.69 3.15 10.33
N ILE A 109 -15.60 3.58 10.91
CA ILE A 109 -15.10 4.96 10.83
C ILE A 109 -13.59 4.95 10.55
N PRO A 110 -13.04 6.01 9.96
CA PRO A 110 -11.59 6.17 9.82
C PRO A 110 -10.86 6.11 11.16
N ILE A 111 -9.65 5.53 11.18
CA ILE A 111 -8.86 5.45 12.43
C ILE A 111 -8.54 6.82 13.03
N THR A 112 -8.57 7.88 12.24
CA THR A 112 -8.41 9.27 12.68
C THR A 112 -9.39 9.66 13.79
N GLU A 113 -10.62 9.14 13.74
CA GLU A 113 -11.63 9.41 14.76
C GLU A 113 -11.26 8.79 16.11
N TYR A 114 -10.71 7.57 16.13
CA TYR A 114 -10.23 6.94 17.35
C TYR A 114 -9.05 7.70 17.95
N PHE A 115 -8.16 8.24 17.10
CA PHE A 115 -7.06 9.10 17.53
C PHE A 115 -7.57 10.42 18.13
N ARG A 116 -8.57 11.09 17.49
CA ARG A 116 -9.20 12.30 18.06
C ARG A 116 -9.82 12.05 19.42
N GLN A 117 -10.61 10.96 19.54
CA GLN A 117 -11.24 10.55 20.80
C GLN A 117 -10.18 10.30 21.90
N ALA A 118 -9.00 9.85 21.51
CA ALA A 118 -7.86 9.69 22.42
C ALA A 118 -7.06 10.99 22.67
N GLY A 119 -7.49 12.14 22.13
CA GLY A 119 -6.86 13.45 22.36
C GLY A 119 -5.71 13.80 21.42
N TYR A 120 -5.46 13.00 20.38
CA TYR A 120 -4.46 13.29 19.36
C TYR A 120 -4.92 14.40 18.41
N TYR A 121 -3.97 15.19 17.94
CA TYR A 121 -4.11 15.98 16.71
C TYR A 121 -3.86 15.09 15.52
N VAL A 122 -4.74 15.09 14.53
CA VAL A 122 -4.62 14.25 13.34
C VAL A 122 -4.36 15.08 12.09
N CYS A 123 -3.32 14.74 11.32
CA CYS A 123 -2.98 15.51 10.13
C CYS A 123 -2.49 14.64 8.96
N ASN A 124 -2.58 15.20 7.73
CA ASN A 124 -2.15 14.55 6.51
C ASN A 124 -1.50 15.57 5.56
N ALA A 125 -0.21 15.45 5.33
CA ALA A 125 0.56 16.36 4.51
C ALA A 125 1.18 15.71 3.29
N ASN A 126 1.43 16.54 2.27
CA ASN A 126 2.40 16.21 1.23
C ASN A 126 3.82 16.30 1.83
N ALA A 127 4.59 15.21 1.81
CA ALA A 127 5.93 15.17 2.41
C ALA A 127 6.93 16.15 1.77
N MET A 128 6.72 16.51 0.50
CA MET A 128 7.55 17.47 -0.24
C MET A 128 7.21 18.93 0.12
N LYS A 129 5.97 19.17 0.54
CA LYS A 129 5.46 20.50 0.89
C LYS A 129 4.42 20.37 2.01
N THR A 130 4.90 20.27 3.25
CA THR A 130 4.08 19.93 4.42
C THR A 130 2.99 20.95 4.77
N SER A 131 3.02 22.15 4.19
CA SER A 131 1.91 23.11 4.26
C SER A 131 0.71 22.77 3.37
N GLN A 132 0.85 21.74 2.50
CA GLN A 132 -0.22 21.28 1.62
C GLN A 132 -0.78 19.94 2.09
N PRO A 133 -2.10 19.70 1.94
CA PRO A 133 -2.70 18.41 2.22
C PRO A 133 -2.03 17.30 1.41
N GLY A 134 -1.85 16.15 2.03
CA GLY A 134 -1.37 14.94 1.38
C GLY A 134 -2.49 14.23 0.61
N LYS A 135 -2.09 13.31 -0.27
CA LYS A 135 -3.02 12.44 -1.02
C LYS A 135 -3.88 11.62 -0.06
N THR A 136 -5.19 11.59 -0.25
CA THR A 136 -6.15 10.72 0.45
C THR A 136 -6.64 9.60 -0.45
N ASP A 137 -7.24 9.95 -1.58
CA ASP A 137 -7.80 9.04 -2.62
C ASP A 137 -8.77 7.98 -2.03
N TYR A 138 -9.48 8.32 -0.92
CA TYR A 138 -10.43 7.41 -0.28
C TYR A 138 -11.70 7.26 -1.13
N ASN A 139 -12.19 6.02 -1.27
CA ASN A 139 -13.33 5.69 -2.13
C ASN A 139 -14.65 5.59 -1.34
N PHE A 140 -14.86 6.44 -0.35
CA PHE A 140 -16.10 6.54 0.41
C PHE A 140 -16.50 8.01 0.63
N ASP A 141 -17.78 8.23 0.86
CA ASP A 141 -18.30 9.51 1.32
C ASP A 141 -18.25 9.56 2.86
N TYR A 142 -17.66 10.61 3.40
CA TYR A 142 -17.62 10.85 4.85
C TYR A 142 -18.51 12.04 5.26
N GLY A 143 -19.37 12.50 4.35
CA GLY A 143 -20.25 13.63 4.53
C GLY A 143 -19.47 14.94 4.74
N ASN A 144 -19.99 15.81 5.60
CA ASN A 144 -19.36 17.10 5.93
C ASN A 144 -18.30 17.00 7.03
N LYS A 145 -17.86 15.80 7.40
CA LYS A 145 -16.85 15.61 8.45
C LYS A 145 -15.44 15.69 7.87
N GLU A 146 -14.57 16.41 8.55
CA GLU A 146 -13.14 16.44 8.20
C GLU A 146 -12.44 15.19 8.74
N ILE A 147 -11.76 14.46 7.85
CA ILE A 147 -10.98 13.27 8.23
C ILE A 147 -9.72 13.69 9.01
N PHE A 148 -9.15 14.86 8.71
CA PHE A 148 -7.96 15.41 9.33
C PHE A 148 -8.23 16.80 9.90
N ASP A 149 -7.53 17.16 11.00
CA ASP A 149 -7.60 18.48 11.63
C ASP A 149 -6.76 19.52 10.89
N GLY A 150 -5.79 19.06 10.09
CA GLY A 150 -4.93 19.92 9.29
C GLY A 150 -3.94 19.15 8.43
N ALA A 151 -3.03 19.88 7.78
CA ALA A 151 -2.02 19.28 6.93
C ALA A 151 -0.79 18.83 7.74
N ASP A 152 -0.28 19.67 8.64
CA ASP A 152 1.02 19.46 9.29
C ASP A 152 0.90 19.30 10.80
N TRP A 153 1.76 18.49 11.41
CA TRP A 153 1.76 18.28 12.86
C TRP A 153 2.08 19.52 13.70
N SER A 154 2.62 20.57 13.08
CA SER A 154 2.85 21.86 13.75
C SER A 154 1.55 22.58 14.15
N GLY A 155 0.41 22.20 13.57
CA GLY A 155 -0.91 22.72 13.92
C GLY A 155 -1.45 22.25 15.28
N ARG A 156 -0.79 21.30 15.95
CA ARG A 156 -1.19 20.78 17.25
C ARG A 156 -0.96 21.77 18.39
N LYS A 157 -1.69 21.62 19.48
CA LYS A 157 -1.42 22.36 20.72
C LYS A 157 -0.09 21.90 21.36
N THR A 158 0.53 22.77 22.16
CA THR A 158 1.72 22.41 22.92
C THR A 158 1.46 21.19 23.82
N GLY A 159 2.34 20.18 23.76
CA GLY A 159 2.19 18.94 24.51
C GLY A 159 1.13 17.96 23.99
N GLN A 160 0.38 18.32 22.94
CA GLN A 160 -0.60 17.41 22.34
C GLN A 160 0.11 16.38 21.46
N PRO A 161 -0.15 15.06 21.65
CA PRO A 161 0.36 14.04 20.73
C PRO A 161 -0.28 14.16 19.37
N PHE A 162 0.38 13.69 18.31
CA PHE A 162 -0.16 13.68 16.97
C PHE A 162 -0.17 12.28 16.33
N PHE A 163 -1.15 12.04 15.49
CA PHE A 163 -1.14 11.04 14.44
C PHE A 163 -1.01 11.76 13.09
N ALA A 164 0.13 11.62 12.45
CA ALA A 164 0.44 12.30 11.19
C ALA A 164 0.64 11.30 10.06
N GLN A 165 0.10 11.61 8.88
CA GLN A 165 0.42 10.94 7.62
C GLN A 165 1.24 11.90 6.75
N MET A 166 2.41 11.44 6.27
CA MET A 166 3.25 12.14 5.31
C MET A 166 3.26 11.35 4.00
N GLN A 167 2.64 11.92 2.98
CA GLN A 167 2.43 11.30 1.69
C GLN A 167 3.58 11.65 0.75
N ILE A 168 4.33 10.64 0.29
CA ILE A 168 5.37 10.75 -0.73
C ILE A 168 4.76 10.30 -2.05
N HIS A 169 4.72 11.19 -3.05
CA HIS A 169 4.16 10.86 -4.36
C HIS A 169 4.99 9.82 -5.14
N PHE A 170 6.30 9.77 -4.88
CA PHE A 170 7.18 8.77 -5.49
C PHE A 170 6.94 7.36 -4.91
N PRO A 171 7.23 6.32 -5.72
CA PRO A 171 7.62 6.31 -7.12
C PRO A 171 6.44 6.19 -8.12
N HIS A 172 5.30 6.83 -7.85
CA HIS A 172 4.16 6.85 -8.79
C HIS A 172 4.57 7.45 -10.15
N ARG A 173 4.02 6.89 -11.25
CA ARG A 173 4.24 7.43 -12.62
C ARG A 173 3.61 8.82 -12.82
N PRO A 174 4.22 9.69 -13.66
CA PRO A 174 5.45 9.49 -14.41
C PRO A 174 6.69 9.46 -13.51
N PHE A 175 7.65 8.60 -13.85
CA PHE A 175 8.90 8.49 -13.08
C PHE A 175 9.79 9.72 -13.27
N GLU A 176 10.52 10.08 -12.22
CA GLU A 176 11.53 11.14 -12.26
C GLU A 176 12.93 10.55 -12.24
N ARG A 177 13.80 11.14 -13.06
CA ARG A 177 15.20 10.71 -13.16
C ARG A 177 16.01 11.24 -11.99
N ASP A 178 16.81 10.40 -11.39
CA ASP A 178 17.87 10.84 -10.47
C ASP A 178 19.13 11.13 -11.29
N THR A 179 19.45 12.40 -11.45
CA THR A 179 20.65 12.85 -12.21
C THR A 179 21.92 12.84 -11.37
N ILE A 180 21.79 12.71 -10.03
CA ILE A 180 22.93 12.69 -9.09
C ILE A 180 23.42 11.25 -8.92
N HIS A 181 22.50 10.31 -8.76
CA HIS A 181 22.79 8.89 -8.54
C HIS A 181 22.04 8.02 -9.57
N PRO A 182 22.38 8.12 -10.87
CA PRO A 182 21.67 7.38 -11.90
C PRO A 182 21.87 5.87 -11.74
N VAL A 183 20.79 5.13 -11.86
CA VAL A 183 20.81 3.66 -11.80
C VAL A 183 21.50 3.09 -13.05
N ASN A 184 22.39 2.11 -12.88
CA ASN A 184 23.08 1.49 -13.99
C ASN A 184 22.18 0.49 -14.74
N ARG A 185 21.69 0.90 -15.92
CA ARG A 185 20.78 0.11 -16.77
C ARG A 185 21.34 -1.27 -17.16
N LYS A 186 22.67 -1.39 -17.29
CA LYS A 186 23.33 -2.64 -17.71
C LYS A 186 23.34 -3.70 -16.59
N LEU A 187 23.31 -3.28 -15.32
CA LEU A 187 23.38 -4.16 -14.17
C LEU A 187 21.99 -4.52 -13.61
N LEU A 188 20.90 -4.01 -14.22
CA LEU A 188 19.56 -4.32 -13.77
C LEU A 188 19.20 -5.79 -14.01
N GLU A 189 18.64 -6.43 -13.00
CA GLU A 189 17.95 -7.71 -13.12
C GLU A 189 16.49 -7.45 -13.47
N ILE A 190 16.14 -7.69 -14.73
CA ILE A 190 14.75 -7.53 -15.18
C ILE A 190 13.95 -8.77 -14.79
N PRO A 191 12.80 -8.63 -14.09
CA PRO A 191 11.95 -9.78 -13.79
C PRO A 191 11.56 -10.54 -15.06
N PRO A 192 11.60 -11.87 -15.05
CA PRO A 192 11.43 -12.70 -16.26
C PRO A 192 10.05 -12.56 -16.92
N VAL A 193 9.08 -12.00 -16.21
CA VAL A 193 7.74 -11.68 -16.75
C VAL A 193 7.75 -10.57 -17.81
N TYR A 194 8.85 -9.82 -17.91
CA TYR A 194 9.02 -8.73 -18.87
C TYR A 194 10.10 -9.06 -19.89
N PRO A 195 9.96 -8.64 -21.16
CA PRO A 195 11.02 -8.80 -22.14
C PRO A 195 12.21 -7.92 -21.79
N ASP A 196 13.40 -8.49 -21.68
CA ASP A 196 14.63 -7.75 -21.41
C ASP A 196 15.08 -7.03 -22.70
N ARG A 197 14.65 -5.79 -22.82
CA ARG A 197 14.94 -4.88 -23.95
C ARG A 197 15.38 -3.50 -23.41
N PRO A 198 16.07 -2.67 -24.22
CA PRO A 198 16.50 -1.34 -23.77
C PRO A 198 15.40 -0.50 -23.14
N LEU A 199 14.20 -0.50 -23.72
CA LEU A 199 13.03 0.23 -23.18
C LEU A 199 12.61 -0.28 -21.81
N THR A 200 12.60 -1.59 -21.59
CA THR A 200 12.27 -2.19 -20.29
C THR A 200 13.31 -1.79 -19.25
N ARG A 201 14.60 -1.88 -19.59
CA ARG A 201 15.70 -1.47 -18.70
C ARG A 201 15.63 0.00 -18.33
N GLU A 202 15.31 0.87 -19.29
CA GLU A 202 15.13 2.30 -19.03
C GLU A 202 13.93 2.57 -18.10
N ASP A 203 12.76 1.96 -18.34
CA ASP A 203 11.57 2.12 -17.52
C ASP A 203 11.80 1.64 -16.07
N PHE A 204 12.49 0.50 -15.90
CA PHE A 204 12.88 0.00 -14.57
C PHE A 204 13.91 0.89 -13.89
N ALA A 205 14.89 1.39 -14.61
CA ALA A 205 15.87 2.31 -14.04
C ALA A 205 15.22 3.59 -13.53
N LEU A 206 14.32 4.18 -14.32
CA LEU A 206 13.56 5.37 -13.92
C LEU A 206 12.68 5.12 -12.69
N TYR A 207 12.10 3.92 -12.59
CA TYR A 207 11.36 3.53 -11.38
C TYR A 207 12.28 3.51 -10.15
N LEU A 208 13.45 2.86 -10.23
CA LEU A 208 14.40 2.78 -9.12
C LEU A 208 15.00 4.16 -8.79
N GLU A 209 15.21 5.02 -9.76
CA GLU A 209 15.61 6.42 -9.55
C GLU A 209 14.50 7.18 -8.79
N SER A 210 13.23 6.96 -9.13
CA SER A 210 12.11 7.51 -8.37
C SER A 210 12.01 6.94 -6.94
N VAL A 211 12.45 5.69 -6.72
CA VAL A 211 12.58 5.11 -5.36
C VAL A 211 13.67 5.83 -4.55
N GLN A 212 14.76 6.26 -5.17
CA GLN A 212 15.80 7.05 -4.50
C GLN A 212 15.26 8.41 -4.01
N HIS A 213 14.33 9.01 -4.74
CA HIS A 213 13.62 10.22 -4.27
C HIS A 213 12.73 9.94 -3.05
N VAL A 214 12.13 8.73 -2.91
CA VAL A 214 11.45 8.35 -1.66
C VAL A 214 12.43 8.40 -0.49
N ASP A 215 13.60 7.82 -0.65
CA ASP A 215 14.64 7.78 0.38
C ASP A 215 15.05 9.19 0.84
N GLU A 216 15.26 10.09 -0.12
CA GLU A 216 15.61 11.49 0.16
C GLU A 216 14.53 12.19 1.02
N HIS A 217 13.24 11.98 0.69
CA HIS A 217 12.14 12.58 1.45
C HIS A 217 12.01 11.98 2.84
N VAL A 218 12.22 10.67 3.00
CA VAL A 218 12.29 10.04 4.32
C VAL A 218 13.41 10.67 5.16
N GLY A 219 14.59 10.86 4.59
CA GLY A 219 15.71 11.52 5.26
C GLY A 219 15.36 12.93 5.75
N LYS A 220 14.72 13.74 4.90
CA LYS A 220 14.28 15.11 5.26
C LYS A 220 13.29 15.10 6.44
N LEU A 221 12.31 14.18 6.44
CA LEU A 221 11.34 14.04 7.53
C LEU A 221 12.01 13.61 8.84
N MET A 222 12.94 12.65 8.80
CA MET A 222 13.67 12.21 9.99
C MET A 222 14.53 13.33 10.59
N VAL A 223 15.23 14.09 9.75
CA VAL A 223 16.01 15.28 10.18
C VAL A 223 15.09 16.33 10.79
N ARG A 224 13.90 16.54 10.24
CA ARG A 224 12.93 17.49 10.80
C ARG A 224 12.44 17.05 12.19
N LEU A 225 12.06 15.78 12.37
CA LEU A 225 11.68 15.25 13.70
C LEU A 225 12.77 15.42 14.73
N GLU A 226 14.03 15.22 14.35
CA GLU A 226 15.18 15.38 15.24
C GLU A 226 15.37 16.85 15.64
N LYS A 227 15.37 17.78 14.67
CA LYS A 227 15.50 19.23 14.91
C LYS A 227 14.39 19.79 15.79
N GLU A 228 13.16 19.28 15.65
CA GLU A 228 12.01 19.67 16.46
C GLU A 228 11.98 18.96 17.84
N GLY A 229 12.96 18.09 18.13
CA GLY A 229 13.03 17.32 19.38
C GLY A 229 11.95 16.25 19.56
N LEU A 230 11.24 15.92 18.46
CA LEU A 230 10.10 15.01 18.47
C LEU A 230 10.49 13.54 18.31
N LEU A 231 11.66 13.26 17.69
CA LEU A 231 12.08 11.89 17.35
C LEU A 231 12.16 10.96 18.57
N LYS A 232 12.45 11.52 19.75
CA LYS A 232 12.55 10.78 21.02
C LYS A 232 11.20 10.32 21.59
N ASN A 233 10.08 10.83 21.06
CA ASN A 233 8.72 10.41 21.45
C ASN A 233 7.83 10.10 20.25
N THR A 234 8.42 9.76 19.08
CA THR A 234 7.66 9.44 17.86
C THR A 234 7.94 8.01 17.40
N ILE A 235 6.88 7.22 17.23
CA ILE A 235 6.92 5.94 16.53
C ILE A 235 6.73 6.24 15.03
N VAL A 236 7.69 5.81 14.22
CA VAL A 236 7.68 6.03 12.77
C VAL A 236 7.35 4.72 12.07
N LEU A 237 6.30 4.72 11.24
CA LEU A 237 5.91 3.61 10.39
C LEU A 237 6.09 4.05 8.93
N PHE A 238 6.95 3.33 8.19
CA PHE A 238 7.16 3.53 6.76
C PHE A 238 6.59 2.35 5.98
N PHE A 239 5.80 2.62 4.94
CA PHE A 239 5.24 1.59 4.06
C PHE A 239 4.80 2.17 2.70
N GLY A 240 4.61 1.29 1.69
CA GLY A 240 3.94 1.63 0.44
C GLY A 240 2.43 1.38 0.54
N ASP A 241 1.63 2.12 -0.22
CA ASP A 241 0.18 1.89 -0.28
C ASP A 241 -0.16 0.58 -1.04
N GLN A 242 0.64 0.18 -2.02
CA GLN A 242 0.64 -1.12 -2.71
C GLN A 242 2.02 -1.35 -3.35
N GLY A 243 2.15 -2.45 -4.13
CA GLY A 243 3.39 -2.81 -4.80
C GLY A 243 3.76 -1.92 -5.99
N ARG A 244 4.76 -2.35 -6.77
CA ARG A 244 5.39 -1.54 -7.83
C ARG A 244 4.46 -1.22 -9.01
N PRO A 245 4.65 -0.05 -9.69
CA PRO A 245 3.80 0.39 -10.80
C PRO A 245 4.25 -0.18 -12.14
N MET A 246 4.31 -1.51 -12.28
CA MET A 246 4.71 -2.21 -13.50
C MET A 246 3.52 -2.87 -14.20
N VAL A 247 3.70 -3.34 -15.43
CA VAL A 247 2.61 -3.80 -16.32
C VAL A 247 1.79 -4.91 -15.69
N ARG A 248 2.45 -5.95 -15.13
CA ARG A 248 1.78 -7.10 -14.50
C ARG A 248 1.59 -6.93 -12.99
N ALA A 249 2.05 -5.82 -12.43
CA ALA A 249 2.04 -5.53 -10.99
C ALA A 249 0.82 -4.68 -10.59
N LYS A 250 0.89 -3.35 -10.78
CA LYS A 250 -0.23 -2.45 -10.43
C LYS A 250 -1.52 -2.88 -11.12
N GLN A 251 -2.63 -2.85 -10.39
CA GLN A 251 -3.96 -3.32 -10.78
C GLN A 251 -4.11 -4.85 -10.86
N PHE A 252 -3.09 -5.66 -10.52
CA PHE A 252 -3.17 -7.12 -10.52
C PHE A 252 -2.81 -7.69 -9.15
N VAL A 253 -3.38 -8.85 -8.82
CA VAL A 253 -3.26 -9.49 -7.51
C VAL A 253 -1.98 -10.32 -7.35
N TYR A 254 -1.05 -10.25 -8.31
CA TYR A 254 0.25 -10.90 -8.23
C TYR A 254 1.13 -10.25 -7.15
N ASP A 255 2.13 -10.98 -6.64
CA ASP A 255 3.00 -10.47 -5.57
C ASP A 255 3.68 -9.16 -5.93
N GLU A 256 4.14 -8.98 -7.17
CA GLU A 256 4.71 -7.69 -7.60
C GLU A 256 3.76 -6.49 -7.40
N GLY A 257 2.45 -6.71 -7.50
CA GLY A 257 1.43 -5.66 -7.31
C GLY A 257 1.00 -5.46 -5.87
N THR A 258 1.18 -6.44 -5.01
CA THR A 258 0.69 -6.42 -3.62
C THR A 258 1.80 -6.32 -2.58
N HIS A 259 2.99 -6.83 -2.86
CA HIS A 259 4.10 -6.88 -1.92
C HIS A 259 4.73 -5.49 -1.73
N THR A 260 4.68 -4.97 -0.50
CA THR A 260 5.10 -3.61 -0.14
C THR A 260 6.04 -3.65 1.07
N PRO A 261 6.98 -2.69 1.21
CA PRO A 261 7.81 -2.60 2.42
C PRO A 261 6.99 -2.18 3.62
N PHE A 262 7.41 -2.61 4.81
CA PHE A 262 6.91 -2.12 6.09
C PHE A 262 8.03 -2.10 7.12
N ILE A 263 8.27 -0.93 7.70
CA ILE A 263 9.32 -0.71 8.71
C ILE A 263 8.70 0.09 9.87
N ILE A 264 8.96 -0.34 11.11
CA ILE A 264 8.58 0.41 12.32
C ILE A 264 9.83 0.76 13.10
N ARG A 265 10.05 2.05 13.37
CA ARG A 265 11.08 2.55 14.26
C ARG A 265 10.45 3.10 15.55
N PHE A 266 10.87 2.56 16.67
CA PHE A 266 10.47 3.03 18.00
C PHE A 266 11.39 4.15 18.51
N PRO A 267 10.90 5.05 19.41
CA PRO A 267 11.70 6.12 19.99
C PRO A 267 12.99 5.65 20.65
N ASP A 268 12.91 4.56 21.42
CA ASP A 268 14.01 3.91 22.16
C ASP A 268 14.81 2.93 21.29
N LYS A 269 14.52 2.87 19.98
CA LYS A 269 15.10 1.90 19.05
C LYS A 269 14.96 0.42 19.48
N LYS A 270 13.97 0.12 20.32
CA LYS A 270 13.69 -1.29 20.65
C LYS A 270 13.42 -2.09 19.36
N MET A 271 13.86 -3.33 19.32
CA MET A 271 13.80 -4.20 18.15
C MET A 271 14.67 -3.72 16.95
N ALA A 272 15.66 -2.85 17.16
CA ALA A 272 16.59 -2.41 16.12
C ALA A 272 17.20 -3.60 15.38
N GLY A 273 17.18 -3.55 14.04
CA GLY A 273 17.70 -4.58 13.15
C GLY A 273 16.88 -5.88 13.10
N LYS A 274 15.76 -5.98 13.82
CA LYS A 274 14.92 -7.18 13.80
C LYS A 274 14.25 -7.34 12.43
N ARG A 275 14.19 -8.58 11.95
CA ARG A 275 13.46 -8.99 10.74
C ARG A 275 12.33 -9.92 11.11
N VAL A 276 11.13 -9.70 10.56
CA VAL A 276 9.94 -10.54 10.72
C VAL A 276 9.48 -10.99 9.34
N SER A 277 9.22 -12.29 9.19
CA SER A 277 8.78 -12.93 7.95
C SER A 277 7.37 -13.53 8.05
N ASP A 278 6.62 -13.16 9.09
CA ASP A 278 5.22 -13.54 9.20
C ASP A 278 4.38 -12.85 8.10
N LEU A 279 3.33 -13.52 7.64
CA LEU A 279 2.39 -12.94 6.68
C LEU A 279 1.59 -11.79 7.32
N ILE A 280 1.60 -10.63 6.70
CA ILE A 280 0.93 -9.42 7.16
C ILE A 280 0.10 -8.85 6.01
N SER A 281 -1.14 -8.51 6.31
CA SER A 281 -2.00 -7.72 5.43
C SER A 281 -1.81 -6.23 5.71
N ASN A 282 -1.86 -5.36 4.70
CA ASN A 282 -1.75 -3.93 4.94
C ASN A 282 -2.87 -3.35 5.84
N ILE A 283 -4.01 -4.04 5.99
CA ILE A 283 -5.05 -3.67 6.97
C ILE A 283 -4.61 -3.91 8.42
N ASP A 284 -3.53 -4.63 8.66
CA ASP A 284 -2.94 -4.84 9.98
C ASP A 284 -2.13 -3.59 10.44
N ILE A 285 -1.70 -2.75 9.51
CA ILE A 285 -0.98 -1.51 9.81
C ILE A 285 -1.83 -0.56 10.68
N PRO A 286 -3.09 -0.22 10.31
CA PRO A 286 -3.94 0.62 11.16
C PRO A 286 -4.27 -0.03 12.52
N ALA A 287 -4.51 -1.34 12.57
CA ALA A 287 -4.75 -2.04 13.84
C ALA A 287 -3.52 -1.95 14.76
N THR A 288 -2.33 -2.24 14.23
CA THR A 288 -1.05 -2.09 14.94
C THR A 288 -0.84 -0.65 15.40
N THR A 289 -1.18 0.32 14.56
CA THR A 289 -1.04 1.75 14.88
C THR A 289 -1.89 2.17 16.08
N LEU A 290 -3.15 1.73 16.13
CA LEU A 290 -4.04 1.96 17.28
C LEU A 290 -3.47 1.29 18.55
N ALA A 291 -3.04 0.03 18.45
CA ALA A 291 -2.45 -0.69 19.58
C ALA A 291 -1.18 0.00 20.13
N LEU A 292 -0.30 0.46 19.23
CA LEU A 292 0.92 1.21 19.63
C LEU A 292 0.62 2.55 20.32
N ALA A 293 -0.53 3.16 20.03
CA ALA A 293 -1.02 4.37 20.70
C ALA A 293 -1.78 4.06 22.01
N GLY A 294 -1.93 2.79 22.39
CA GLY A 294 -2.72 2.36 23.53
C GLY A 294 -4.23 2.54 23.33
N ILE A 295 -4.69 2.54 22.09
CA ILE A 295 -6.11 2.66 21.72
C ILE A 295 -6.67 1.26 21.46
N THR A 296 -7.79 0.94 22.10
CA THR A 296 -8.47 -0.35 21.92
C THR A 296 -8.96 -0.51 20.49
N LEU A 297 -8.70 -1.68 19.89
CA LEU A 297 -9.11 -1.98 18.53
C LEU A 297 -10.64 -2.08 18.44
N PRO A 298 -11.26 -1.46 17.41
CA PRO A 298 -12.68 -1.59 17.17
C PRO A 298 -13.08 -3.05 16.89
N ALA A 299 -14.18 -3.50 17.47
CA ALA A 299 -14.62 -4.90 17.36
C ALA A 299 -14.92 -5.35 15.90
N LYS A 300 -15.27 -4.41 15.01
CA LYS A 300 -15.52 -4.69 13.58
C LYS A 300 -14.26 -4.64 12.71
N MET A 301 -13.12 -4.17 13.23
CA MET A 301 -11.87 -4.07 12.47
C MET A 301 -11.40 -5.45 12.04
N GLN A 302 -11.04 -5.58 10.75
CA GLN A 302 -10.56 -6.83 10.17
C GLN A 302 -9.02 -6.94 10.21
N GLY A 303 -8.35 -5.81 10.40
CA GLY A 303 -6.92 -5.77 10.68
C GLY A 303 -6.59 -6.29 12.08
N GLU A 304 -5.42 -6.87 12.25
CA GLU A 304 -4.91 -7.40 13.51
C GLU A 304 -3.60 -6.69 13.91
N ASP A 305 -3.36 -6.52 15.21
CA ASP A 305 -2.08 -6.02 15.69
C ASP A 305 -0.96 -7.04 15.46
N VAL A 306 0.07 -6.68 14.71
CA VAL A 306 1.20 -7.55 14.38
C VAL A 306 2.04 -7.97 15.61
N PHE A 307 1.85 -7.30 16.75
CA PHE A 307 2.49 -7.65 18.03
C PHE A 307 1.58 -8.44 18.96
N SER A 308 0.36 -8.76 18.57
CA SER A 308 -0.61 -9.53 19.40
C SER A 308 -0.23 -11.00 19.63
N GLY A 309 0.76 -11.52 18.89
CA GLY A 309 1.13 -12.93 18.85
C GLY A 309 0.28 -13.80 17.93
N LYS A 310 -0.82 -13.28 17.40
CA LYS A 310 -1.59 -13.97 16.36
C LYS A 310 -0.84 -13.92 15.03
N LYS A 311 -0.91 -15.00 14.26
CA LYS A 311 -0.29 -15.08 12.93
C LYS A 311 -1.34 -15.37 11.88
N ARG A 312 -1.27 -14.64 10.77
CA ARG A 312 -2.08 -14.95 9.60
C ARG A 312 -1.46 -16.13 8.86
N GLU A 313 -2.26 -17.14 8.56
CA GLU A 313 -1.87 -18.24 7.67
C GLU A 313 -2.18 -17.91 6.20
N LEU A 314 -3.19 -17.08 5.97
CA LEU A 314 -3.69 -16.72 4.65
C LEU A 314 -3.89 -15.20 4.54
N LEU A 315 -3.54 -14.66 3.38
CA LEU A 315 -3.87 -13.30 2.96
C LEU A 315 -4.81 -13.33 1.77
N PHE A 316 -5.69 -12.33 1.69
CA PHE A 316 -6.68 -12.20 0.62
C PHE A 316 -6.49 -10.87 -0.10
N CYS A 317 -6.57 -10.92 -1.42
CA CYS A 317 -6.47 -9.73 -2.26
C CYS A 317 -7.58 -9.71 -3.30
N THR A 318 -8.05 -8.51 -3.64
CA THR A 318 -9.17 -8.29 -4.55
C THR A 318 -8.78 -7.33 -5.66
N ARG A 319 -9.36 -7.55 -6.84
CA ARG A 319 -9.39 -6.60 -7.93
C ARG A 319 -10.81 -6.52 -8.44
N ASP A 320 -11.30 -5.31 -8.59
CA ASP A 320 -12.57 -5.00 -9.23
C ASP A 320 -12.35 -4.00 -10.37
N ARG A 321 -13.29 -3.12 -10.72
CA ARG A 321 -13.09 -2.13 -11.79
C ARG A 321 -11.91 -1.19 -11.46
N MET A 322 -11.07 -0.98 -12.45
CA MET A 322 -9.89 -0.10 -12.40
C MET A 322 -10.06 1.04 -13.40
N ASP A 323 -10.50 2.21 -12.93
CA ASP A 323 -11.00 3.30 -13.76
C ASP A 323 -12.11 2.77 -14.71
N GLU A 324 -11.90 2.75 -16.04
CA GLU A 324 -12.84 2.22 -17.02
C GLU A 324 -12.79 0.69 -17.22
N THR A 325 -11.77 0.03 -16.67
CA THR A 325 -11.53 -1.40 -16.91
C THR A 325 -12.35 -2.27 -15.97
N VAL A 326 -13.46 -2.81 -16.44
CA VAL A 326 -14.32 -3.70 -15.65
C VAL A 326 -13.70 -5.07 -15.50
N ASP A 327 -13.46 -5.48 -14.26
CA ASP A 327 -12.91 -6.79 -13.92
C ASP A 327 -13.45 -7.29 -12.57
N ARG A 328 -13.23 -8.56 -12.27
CA ARG A 328 -13.38 -9.16 -10.94
C ARG A 328 -12.40 -10.29 -10.78
N ILE A 329 -11.44 -10.12 -9.89
CA ILE A 329 -10.44 -11.14 -9.54
C ILE A 329 -10.38 -11.23 -8.03
N ARG A 330 -10.22 -12.45 -7.52
CA ARG A 330 -10.03 -12.72 -6.10
C ARG A 330 -8.83 -13.64 -5.94
N SER A 331 -8.04 -13.41 -4.91
CA SER A 331 -6.92 -14.30 -4.62
C SER A 331 -6.81 -14.61 -3.13
N VAL A 332 -6.26 -15.76 -2.82
CA VAL A 332 -5.80 -16.18 -1.50
C VAL A 332 -4.35 -16.65 -1.59
N ARG A 333 -3.55 -16.26 -0.61
CA ARG A 333 -2.12 -16.52 -0.52
C ARG A 333 -1.78 -17.11 0.84
N SER A 334 -1.02 -18.22 0.86
CA SER A 334 -0.27 -18.71 2.01
C SER A 334 1.20 -18.24 1.92
N SER A 335 2.07 -18.74 2.81
CA SER A 335 3.52 -18.52 2.66
C SER A 335 4.07 -19.19 1.39
N LYS A 336 3.47 -20.30 0.93
CA LYS A 336 3.98 -21.14 -0.15
C LYS A 336 3.17 -21.06 -1.43
N PHE A 337 1.84 -21.07 -1.36
CA PHE A 337 0.98 -21.09 -2.54
C PHE A 337 0.15 -19.84 -2.66
N LYS A 338 -0.13 -19.45 -3.90
CA LYS A 338 -1.14 -18.46 -4.24
C LYS A 338 -2.14 -19.03 -5.24
N TYR A 339 -3.42 -18.88 -4.91
CA TYR A 339 -4.55 -19.19 -5.77
C TYR A 339 -5.24 -17.90 -6.22
N ILE A 340 -5.57 -17.83 -7.51
CA ILE A 340 -6.27 -16.70 -8.13
C ILE A 340 -7.50 -17.23 -8.86
N ARG A 341 -8.65 -16.56 -8.67
CA ARG A 341 -9.89 -16.82 -9.40
C ARG A 341 -10.26 -15.63 -10.26
N ASN A 342 -10.35 -15.86 -11.57
CA ASN A 342 -10.78 -14.88 -12.56
C ASN A 342 -12.27 -15.11 -12.88
N TYR A 343 -13.11 -14.10 -12.64
CA TYR A 343 -14.55 -14.21 -12.85
C TYR A 343 -14.97 -13.93 -14.29
N TYR A 344 -14.10 -13.29 -15.08
CA TYR A 344 -14.30 -13.00 -16.51
C TYR A 344 -13.15 -13.60 -17.34
N PRO A 345 -13.06 -14.94 -17.44
CA PRO A 345 -11.95 -15.60 -18.12
C PRO A 345 -11.94 -15.35 -19.64
N GLU A 346 -13.05 -14.95 -20.24
CA GLU A 346 -13.18 -14.55 -21.64
C GLU A 346 -12.50 -13.21 -21.95
N ARG A 347 -12.11 -12.43 -20.94
CA ARG A 347 -11.46 -11.13 -21.12
C ARG A 347 -9.94 -11.26 -21.03
N PRO A 348 -9.17 -10.48 -21.80
CA PRO A 348 -7.71 -10.45 -21.65
C PRO A 348 -7.29 -9.83 -20.30
N TYR A 349 -6.07 -10.13 -19.85
CA TYR A 349 -5.46 -9.37 -18.75
C TYR A 349 -5.24 -7.89 -19.14
N THR A 350 -4.84 -7.66 -20.38
CA THR A 350 -4.51 -6.35 -20.94
C THR A 350 -5.70 -5.69 -21.64
N GLN A 351 -6.88 -5.70 -20.98
CA GLN A 351 -8.01 -4.88 -21.41
C GLN A 351 -7.55 -3.42 -21.55
N PHE A 352 -8.23 -2.65 -22.40
CA PHE A 352 -7.93 -1.22 -22.49
C PHE A 352 -8.03 -0.56 -21.11
N ASN A 353 -6.97 0.14 -20.75
CA ASN A 353 -6.91 1.00 -19.59
C ASN A 353 -6.10 2.24 -19.99
N LYS A 354 -6.74 3.39 -19.98
CA LYS A 354 -6.15 4.67 -20.41
C LYS A 354 -4.83 4.95 -19.69
N TYR A 355 -4.80 4.75 -18.39
CA TYR A 355 -3.60 5.01 -17.59
C TYR A 355 -2.45 4.10 -18.01
N LYS A 356 -2.71 2.79 -18.14
CA LYS A 356 -1.67 1.85 -18.62
C LYS A 356 -1.26 2.11 -20.07
N LYS A 357 -2.19 2.38 -20.96
CA LYS A 357 -1.87 2.68 -22.37
C LYS A 357 -0.96 3.90 -22.49
N THR A 358 -1.20 4.94 -21.69
CA THR A 358 -0.48 6.23 -21.85
C THR A 358 0.73 6.41 -20.92
N MET A 359 0.93 5.53 -19.92
CA MET A 359 2.00 5.69 -18.93
C MET A 359 2.96 4.49 -18.83
N TYR A 360 2.64 3.36 -19.47
CA TYR A 360 3.43 2.13 -19.36
C TYR A 360 4.06 1.74 -20.71
N PRO A 361 5.25 2.26 -21.04
CA PRO A 361 5.90 1.99 -22.32
C PRO A 361 6.16 0.50 -22.54
N VAL A 362 6.45 -0.26 -21.48
CA VAL A 362 6.66 -1.72 -21.54
C VAL A 362 5.39 -2.46 -21.97
N LEU A 363 4.19 -1.94 -21.68
CA LEU A 363 2.96 -2.55 -22.19
C LEU A 363 2.90 -2.47 -23.71
N THR A 364 3.20 -1.32 -24.31
CA THR A 364 3.26 -1.13 -25.76
C THR A 364 4.32 -2.04 -26.38
N LEU A 365 5.50 -2.13 -25.76
CA LEU A 365 6.56 -3.07 -26.19
C LEU A 365 6.05 -4.52 -26.21
N MET A 366 5.43 -4.98 -25.12
CA MET A 366 4.90 -6.34 -25.02
C MET A 366 3.81 -6.62 -26.06
N GLN A 367 2.94 -5.65 -26.35
CA GLN A 367 1.93 -5.75 -27.40
C GLN A 367 2.55 -5.95 -28.79
N VAL A 368 3.58 -5.17 -29.11
CA VAL A 368 4.30 -5.28 -30.39
C VAL A 368 5.04 -6.63 -30.50
N LEU A 369 5.77 -7.02 -29.45
CA LEU A 369 6.51 -8.29 -29.45
C LEU A 369 5.59 -9.50 -29.48
N TYR A 370 4.41 -9.45 -28.84
CA TYR A 370 3.41 -10.51 -28.92
C TYR A 370 2.89 -10.70 -30.36
N LYS A 371 2.54 -9.61 -31.06
CA LYS A 371 2.12 -9.65 -32.48
C LYS A 371 3.20 -10.24 -33.39
N LYS A 372 4.46 -10.02 -33.06
CA LYS A 372 5.63 -10.54 -33.82
C LYS A 372 6.03 -11.96 -33.42
N GLY A 373 5.46 -12.53 -32.36
CA GLY A 373 5.84 -13.84 -31.82
C GLY A 373 7.21 -13.83 -31.14
N GLU A 374 7.68 -12.69 -30.66
CA GLU A 374 9.01 -12.50 -30.04
C GLU A 374 8.98 -12.55 -28.50
N LEU A 375 7.84 -12.76 -27.86
CA LEU A 375 7.75 -13.04 -26.43
C LEU A 375 8.03 -14.51 -26.15
N THR A 376 8.63 -14.80 -24.97
CA THR A 376 8.67 -16.18 -24.49
C THR A 376 7.25 -16.72 -24.25
N PRO A 377 7.04 -18.06 -24.28
CA PRO A 377 5.71 -18.63 -24.00
C PRO A 377 5.09 -18.14 -22.70
N ASP A 378 5.88 -18.01 -21.63
CA ASP A 378 5.42 -17.55 -20.32
C ASP A 378 5.04 -16.06 -20.32
N GLN A 379 5.82 -15.21 -20.99
CA GLN A 379 5.49 -13.78 -21.16
C GLN A 379 4.22 -13.60 -22.02
N ALA A 380 4.05 -14.42 -23.06
CA ALA A 380 2.93 -14.35 -23.98
C ALA A 380 1.58 -14.66 -23.30
N VAL A 381 1.57 -15.43 -22.19
CA VAL A 381 0.34 -15.74 -21.43
C VAL A 381 -0.41 -14.48 -21.04
N PHE A 382 0.30 -13.45 -20.58
CA PHE A 382 -0.31 -12.20 -20.14
C PHE A 382 -0.90 -11.35 -21.29
N MET A 383 -0.51 -11.64 -22.52
CA MET A 383 -0.97 -10.92 -23.73
C MET A 383 -2.10 -11.63 -24.47
N LYS A 384 -2.51 -12.83 -24.02
CA LYS A 384 -3.57 -13.61 -24.67
C LYS A 384 -4.93 -12.90 -24.61
N PRO A 385 -5.82 -13.14 -25.58
CA PRO A 385 -7.16 -12.54 -25.63
C PRO A 385 -8.12 -13.06 -24.55
N ASN A 386 -7.76 -14.16 -23.89
CA ASN A 386 -8.47 -14.75 -22.75
C ASN A 386 -7.46 -15.18 -21.68
N ARG A 387 -7.95 -15.53 -20.50
CA ARG A 387 -7.13 -15.95 -19.36
C ARG A 387 -7.74 -17.18 -18.69
N PRO A 388 -6.96 -17.97 -17.92
CA PRO A 388 -7.49 -19.11 -17.18
C PRO A 388 -8.53 -18.64 -16.14
N LYS A 389 -9.54 -19.49 -15.89
CA LYS A 389 -10.50 -19.26 -14.81
C LYS A 389 -9.84 -19.31 -13.44
N GLU A 390 -8.86 -20.22 -13.29
CA GLU A 390 -8.13 -20.45 -12.04
C GLU A 390 -6.63 -20.47 -12.29
N GLU A 391 -5.89 -19.92 -11.34
CA GLU A 391 -4.43 -19.95 -11.34
C GLU A 391 -3.94 -20.43 -9.98
N LEU A 392 -2.89 -21.26 -9.98
CA LEU A 392 -2.20 -21.71 -8.76
C LEU A 392 -0.69 -21.60 -8.97
N TYR A 393 0.00 -20.99 -8.04
CA TYR A 393 1.44 -20.79 -8.09
C TYR A 393 2.14 -21.29 -6.83
N ASP A 394 3.29 -21.98 -6.97
CA ASP A 394 4.21 -22.31 -5.90
C ASP A 394 5.23 -21.15 -5.76
N LEU A 395 5.02 -20.29 -4.79
CA LEU A 395 5.81 -19.04 -4.63
C LEU A 395 7.27 -19.27 -4.21
N GLU A 396 7.59 -20.46 -3.68
CA GLU A 396 8.97 -20.85 -3.35
C GLU A 396 9.78 -21.20 -4.60
N LYS A 397 9.13 -21.84 -5.60
CA LYS A 397 9.76 -22.30 -6.84
C LYS A 397 9.58 -21.31 -7.98
N ASP A 398 8.52 -20.53 -7.94
CA ASP A 398 8.10 -19.58 -8.97
C ASP A 398 7.67 -18.24 -8.35
N PRO A 399 8.62 -17.47 -7.80
CA PRO A 399 8.33 -16.20 -7.13
C PRO A 399 7.77 -15.12 -8.05
N PHE A 400 7.83 -15.34 -9.38
CA PHE A 400 7.26 -14.43 -10.37
C PHE A 400 5.91 -14.90 -10.93
N GLU A 401 5.35 -16.02 -10.41
CA GLU A 401 4.00 -16.48 -10.75
C GLU A 401 3.80 -16.68 -12.27
N MET A 402 4.75 -17.35 -12.92
CA MET A 402 4.75 -17.56 -14.37
C MET A 402 4.16 -18.91 -14.77
N LYS A 403 4.28 -19.94 -13.91
CA LYS A 403 3.86 -21.32 -14.19
C LYS A 403 2.58 -21.66 -13.44
N ASN A 404 1.43 -21.52 -14.14
CA ASN A 404 0.15 -21.88 -13.57
C ASN A 404 0.02 -23.39 -13.38
N LEU A 405 -0.11 -23.86 -12.13
CA LEU A 405 -0.23 -25.24 -11.72
C LEU A 405 -1.70 -25.72 -11.62
N ALA A 406 -2.69 -24.86 -11.87
CA ALA A 406 -4.11 -25.20 -11.67
C ALA A 406 -4.60 -26.39 -12.49
N ALA A 407 -3.99 -26.69 -13.64
CA ALA A 407 -4.31 -27.85 -14.47
C ALA A 407 -3.43 -29.09 -14.18
N ASN A 408 -2.45 -28.99 -13.27
CA ASN A 408 -1.57 -30.09 -12.93
C ASN A 408 -2.22 -30.97 -11.85
N PRO A 409 -2.51 -32.27 -12.12
CA PRO A 409 -3.17 -33.16 -11.17
C PRO A 409 -2.39 -33.36 -9.86
N ASP A 410 -1.07 -33.21 -9.87
CA ASP A 410 -0.23 -33.33 -8.68
C ASP A 410 -0.52 -32.26 -7.62
N PHE A 411 -1.15 -31.15 -8.01
CA PHE A 411 -1.52 -30.01 -7.14
C PHE A 411 -3.03 -29.86 -6.93
N SER A 412 -3.82 -30.90 -7.26
CA SER A 412 -5.28 -30.86 -7.14
C SER A 412 -5.78 -30.66 -5.71
N ALA A 413 -5.08 -31.20 -4.73
CA ALA A 413 -5.41 -31.04 -3.31
C ALA A 413 -5.17 -29.60 -2.84
N GLU A 414 -4.04 -29.00 -3.20
CA GLU A 414 -3.68 -27.62 -2.91
C GLU A 414 -4.67 -26.65 -3.55
N LEU A 415 -4.99 -26.89 -4.84
CA LEU A 415 -5.97 -26.08 -5.59
C LEU A 415 -7.33 -26.11 -4.87
N ALA A 416 -7.82 -27.29 -4.53
CA ALA A 416 -9.10 -27.44 -3.85
C ALA A 416 -9.09 -26.80 -2.46
N GLY A 417 -8.00 -26.96 -1.69
CA GLY A 417 -7.83 -26.38 -0.37
C GLY A 417 -7.85 -24.85 -0.41
N MET A 418 -7.07 -24.26 -1.31
CA MET A 418 -6.99 -22.80 -1.49
C MET A 418 -8.30 -22.22 -2.03
N SER A 419 -8.93 -22.89 -2.99
CA SER A 419 -10.25 -22.51 -3.53
C SER A 419 -11.31 -22.46 -2.43
N LYS A 420 -11.39 -23.52 -1.59
CA LYS A 420 -12.32 -23.58 -0.45
C LYS A 420 -12.04 -22.49 0.59
N ALA A 421 -10.77 -22.19 0.86
CA ALA A 421 -10.40 -21.12 1.78
C ALA A 421 -10.86 -19.76 1.26
N LEU A 422 -10.72 -19.52 -0.05
CA LEU A 422 -11.23 -18.31 -0.70
C LEU A 422 -12.74 -18.22 -0.61
N ASP A 423 -13.49 -19.31 -0.88
CA ASP A 423 -14.95 -19.31 -0.80
C ASP A 423 -15.44 -18.94 0.59
N LYS A 424 -14.85 -19.56 1.63
CA LYS A 424 -15.16 -19.24 3.03
C LYS A 424 -14.95 -17.77 3.35
N TRP A 425 -13.85 -17.21 2.86
CA TRP A 425 -13.55 -15.78 3.08
C TRP A 425 -14.52 -14.86 2.32
N LEU A 426 -14.88 -15.22 1.08
CA LEU A 426 -15.83 -14.46 0.26
C LEU A 426 -17.21 -14.37 0.93
N ASP A 427 -17.74 -15.49 1.42
CA ASP A 427 -19.04 -15.54 2.10
C ASP A 427 -19.10 -14.57 3.30
N GLN A 428 -17.99 -14.42 4.00
CA GLN A 428 -17.90 -13.57 5.19
C GLN A 428 -17.67 -12.09 4.84
N ASN A 429 -16.84 -11.81 3.85
CA ASN A 429 -16.23 -10.50 3.66
C ASN A 429 -16.61 -9.79 2.37
N ASP A 430 -16.90 -10.51 1.27
CA ASP A 430 -17.24 -9.87 -0.01
C ASP A 430 -18.71 -9.43 -0.02
N LYS A 431 -18.93 -8.16 0.34
CA LYS A 431 -20.25 -7.51 0.35
C LYS A 431 -20.47 -6.63 -0.89
N GLY A 432 -19.58 -6.73 -1.88
CA GLY A 432 -19.71 -6.02 -3.14
C GLY A 432 -20.97 -6.40 -3.92
N VAL A 433 -21.50 -5.47 -4.68
CA VAL A 433 -22.62 -5.70 -5.61
C VAL A 433 -22.05 -6.02 -6.98
N TYR A 434 -22.50 -7.13 -7.55
CA TYR A 434 -22.02 -7.62 -8.85
C TYR A 434 -23.19 -8.08 -9.74
N PRO A 435 -23.23 -7.67 -11.03
CA PRO A 435 -22.31 -6.70 -11.65
C PRO A 435 -22.41 -5.32 -11.00
N GLU A 436 -21.36 -4.48 -11.22
CA GLU A 436 -21.41 -3.08 -10.82
C GLU A 436 -22.51 -2.34 -11.58
N ASP A 437 -22.96 -1.21 -11.01
CA ASP A 437 -23.94 -0.33 -11.62
C ASP A 437 -23.49 0.13 -13.01
N GLN A 438 -24.38 -0.01 -14.01
CA GLN A 438 -24.07 0.36 -15.38
C GLN A 438 -23.78 1.86 -15.55
N GLU A 439 -24.44 2.72 -14.75
CA GLU A 439 -24.20 4.17 -14.80
C GLU A 439 -22.75 4.52 -14.39
N GLU A 440 -22.21 3.82 -13.38
CA GLU A 440 -20.80 3.96 -12.97
C GLU A 440 -19.85 3.50 -14.07
N ILE A 441 -20.14 2.36 -14.70
CA ILE A 441 -19.33 1.82 -15.80
C ILE A 441 -19.29 2.82 -16.96
N ASP A 442 -20.46 3.32 -17.38
CA ASP A 442 -20.60 4.26 -18.48
C ASP A 442 -19.93 5.60 -18.20
N TYR A 443 -20.04 6.11 -16.96
CA TYR A 443 -19.36 7.32 -16.52
C TYR A 443 -17.84 7.20 -16.73
N TRP A 444 -17.22 6.13 -16.19
CA TRP A 444 -15.77 5.95 -16.28
C TRP A 444 -15.29 5.65 -17.70
N ALA A 445 -16.07 4.92 -18.51
CA ALA A 445 -15.76 4.71 -19.93
C ALA A 445 -15.73 6.02 -20.71
N LYS A 446 -16.69 6.92 -20.45
CA LYS A 446 -16.75 8.24 -21.08
C LYS A 446 -15.63 9.16 -20.61
N ASP A 447 -15.34 9.16 -19.32
CA ASP A 447 -14.24 9.96 -18.72
C ASP A 447 -12.89 9.52 -19.29
N ALA A 448 -12.61 8.22 -19.30
CA ALA A 448 -11.38 7.65 -19.85
C ALA A 448 -11.19 7.98 -21.33
N THR A 449 -12.26 7.92 -22.12
CA THR A 449 -12.21 8.28 -23.56
C THR A 449 -11.78 9.73 -23.75
N LYS A 450 -12.40 10.66 -23.02
CA LYS A 450 -12.03 12.07 -23.07
C LYS A 450 -10.59 12.30 -22.62
N ALA A 451 -10.21 11.67 -21.50
CA ALA A 451 -8.88 11.81 -20.92
C ALA A 451 -7.80 11.20 -21.85
N TYR A 452 -8.10 10.10 -22.53
CA TYR A 452 -7.21 9.51 -23.53
C TYR A 452 -7.00 10.45 -24.72
N GLN A 453 -8.08 10.97 -25.30
CA GLN A 453 -8.02 11.93 -26.42
C GLN A 453 -7.19 13.17 -26.05
N GLN A 454 -7.42 13.71 -24.84
CA GLN A 454 -6.65 14.86 -24.36
C GLN A 454 -5.16 14.53 -24.16
N THR A 455 -4.86 13.34 -23.66
CA THR A 455 -3.47 12.89 -23.48
C THR A 455 -2.77 12.71 -24.84
N MET A 456 -3.41 12.12 -25.82
CA MET A 456 -2.84 11.97 -27.17
C MET A 456 -2.61 13.32 -27.84
N LYS A 457 -3.53 14.26 -27.66
CA LYS A 457 -3.35 15.65 -28.11
C LYS A 457 -2.12 16.30 -27.47
N ASN A 458 -1.94 16.14 -26.16
CA ASN A 458 -0.78 16.68 -25.43
C ASN A 458 0.53 16.05 -25.91
N TYR A 459 0.50 14.77 -26.29
CA TYR A 459 1.64 14.06 -26.88
C TYR A 459 1.88 14.44 -28.36
N LYS A 460 0.96 15.16 -28.98
CA LYS A 460 0.93 15.48 -30.43
C LYS A 460 0.90 14.23 -31.29
N LEU A 461 0.09 13.26 -30.87
CA LEU A 461 -0.08 11.97 -31.53
C LEU A 461 -1.56 11.77 -31.94
N PRO A 462 -1.82 11.02 -33.01
CA PRO A 462 -3.17 10.61 -33.37
C PRO A 462 -3.76 9.65 -32.32
N VAL A 463 -5.09 9.71 -32.13
CA VAL A 463 -5.79 8.86 -31.16
C VAL A 463 -5.73 7.37 -31.54
N ASP A 464 -5.69 7.09 -32.83
CA ASP A 464 -5.64 5.77 -33.45
C ASP A 464 -4.23 5.30 -33.83
N ILE A 465 -3.19 5.89 -33.20
CA ILE A 465 -1.80 5.51 -33.46
C ILE A 465 -1.59 3.99 -33.32
N SER A 466 -0.84 3.41 -34.26
CA SER A 466 -0.45 1.99 -34.17
C SER A 466 0.44 1.72 -32.95
N ASP A 467 0.40 0.47 -32.42
CA ASP A 467 1.31 0.10 -31.32
C ASP A 467 2.77 0.23 -31.72
N GLU A 468 3.11 -0.07 -32.97
CA GLU A 468 4.46 0.03 -33.54
C GLU A 468 4.96 1.48 -33.58
N ASP A 469 4.12 2.43 -34.00
CA ASP A 469 4.52 3.85 -34.04
C ASP A 469 4.50 4.47 -32.65
N PHE A 470 3.60 4.00 -31.77
CA PHE A 470 3.61 4.43 -30.37
C PHE A 470 4.83 3.90 -29.63
N LEU A 471 5.31 2.67 -29.95
CA LEU A 471 6.56 2.14 -29.41
C LEU A 471 7.75 2.99 -29.84
N LYS A 472 7.88 3.32 -31.14
CA LYS A 472 8.93 4.22 -31.64
C LYS A 472 8.92 5.58 -30.95
N TRP A 473 7.72 6.13 -30.68
CA TRP A 473 7.59 7.38 -29.95
C TRP A 473 8.10 7.25 -28.51
N TRP A 474 7.79 6.13 -27.81
CA TRP A 474 8.26 5.86 -26.46
C TRP A 474 9.79 5.72 -26.44
N GLU A 475 10.39 4.96 -27.36
CA GLU A 475 11.84 4.78 -27.46
C GLU A 475 12.55 6.11 -27.65
N LYS A 476 12.05 6.96 -28.54
CA LYS A 476 12.56 8.32 -28.74
C LYS A 476 12.41 9.18 -27.48
N ARG A 477 11.24 9.15 -26.83
CA ARG A 477 10.95 9.94 -25.64
C ARG A 477 11.85 9.57 -24.47
N LEU A 478 12.09 8.29 -24.26
CA LEU A 478 12.94 7.75 -23.19
C LEU A 478 14.42 7.65 -23.54
N LYS A 479 14.78 8.02 -24.79
CA LYS A 479 16.16 7.98 -25.30
C LYS A 479 16.76 6.57 -25.22
N CYS A 480 16.01 5.54 -25.59
CA CYS A 480 16.43 4.15 -25.64
C CYS A 480 17.17 3.86 -26.97
N ASN A 481 18.37 4.42 -27.17
CA ASN A 481 19.21 4.16 -28.36
C ASN A 481 20.24 3.09 -28.05
#